data_ece5d629879b23159614b2db72e85496
#
_entry.id   ece5d629879b23159614b2db72e85496
#
_cell.length_a   1.000
_cell.length_b   1.000
_cell.length_c   1.000
_cell.angle_alpha   90.00
_cell.angle_beta   90.00
_cell.angle_gamma   90.00
#
_symmetry.space_group_name_H-M   'P 1'
#
loop_
_entity.id
_entity.type
_entity.pdbx_description
1 polymer ?
#
loop_
_entity_poly.entity_id
_entity_poly.type
_entity_poly.pdbx_seq_one_letter_code
_entity_poly.pdbx_strand_id
1 'polypeptide(L)'
;MSRWRIVRLIAGKDLRIERRSRVMTNQVLPFAAVTMVLFAFALDAKGVRSPEDGQVSSVLELVAPGLVWLATLFSLIVLVQRAFAVEADDGALDALRVAGVDPVAIYWGKALALAVQLLVLEVLLLITAVLLYGASVPPGGIVLLAVTLVLAT
;
A
#
# COMPACT_ATOMS: atom_id res chain seq x y z
N MET A 1 -9.53 -5.56 -30.01
CA MET A 1 -9.98 -4.87 -28.77
C MET A 1 -8.98 -3.78 -28.43
N SER A 2 -9.42 -2.60 -27.91
CA SER A 2 -8.43 -1.59 -27.51
C SER A 2 -7.65 -2.06 -26.28
N ARG A 3 -6.35 -1.77 -26.21
CA ARG A 3 -5.45 -2.14 -25.08
C ARG A 3 -6.03 -1.73 -23.72
N TRP A 4 -6.60 -0.55 -23.62
CA TRP A 4 -7.24 -0.03 -22.43
C TRP A 4 -8.42 -0.88 -21.93
N ARG A 5 -9.17 -1.48 -22.82
CA ARG A 5 -10.27 -2.36 -22.45
C ARG A 5 -9.75 -3.64 -21.79
N ILE A 6 -8.65 -4.19 -22.30
CA ILE A 6 -7.99 -5.37 -21.75
C ILE A 6 -7.41 -5.04 -20.36
N VAL A 7 -6.70 -3.91 -20.22
CA VAL A 7 -6.15 -3.44 -18.94
C VAL A 7 -7.25 -3.33 -17.87
N ARG A 8 -8.37 -2.68 -18.19
CA ARG A 8 -9.49 -2.54 -17.25
C ARG A 8 -10.16 -3.86 -16.89
N LEU A 9 -10.23 -4.80 -17.82
CA LEU A 9 -10.80 -6.13 -17.56
C LEU A 9 -9.90 -6.93 -16.60
N ILE A 10 -8.59 -6.90 -16.82
CA ILE A 10 -7.61 -7.58 -15.96
C ILE A 10 -7.63 -6.95 -14.56
N ALA A 11 -7.53 -5.63 -14.47
CA ALA A 11 -7.60 -4.94 -13.19
C ALA A 11 -8.91 -5.22 -12.44
N GLY A 12 -10.04 -5.19 -13.13
CA GLY A 12 -11.34 -5.50 -12.55
C GLY A 12 -11.47 -6.95 -12.07
N LYS A 13 -10.85 -7.89 -12.78
CA LYS A 13 -10.76 -9.30 -12.37
C LYS A 13 -9.96 -9.41 -11.07
N ASP A 14 -8.76 -8.82 -11.01
CA ASP A 14 -7.86 -8.91 -9.86
C ASP A 14 -8.46 -8.24 -8.62
N LEU A 15 -9.06 -7.07 -8.76
CA LEU A 15 -9.79 -6.42 -7.66
C LEU A 15 -10.99 -7.25 -7.17
N ARG A 16 -11.67 -7.96 -8.06
CA ARG A 16 -12.77 -8.85 -7.68
C ARG A 16 -12.28 -10.07 -6.94
N ILE A 17 -11.14 -10.65 -7.35
CA ILE A 17 -10.47 -11.75 -6.66
C ILE A 17 -10.08 -11.30 -5.25
N GLU A 18 -9.44 -10.13 -5.12
CA GLU A 18 -9.05 -9.59 -3.82
C GLU A 18 -10.24 -9.36 -2.90
N ARG A 19 -11.31 -8.76 -3.41
CA ARG A 19 -12.54 -8.56 -2.64
C ARG A 19 -13.18 -9.87 -2.15
N ARG A 20 -13.01 -10.96 -2.89
CA ARG A 20 -13.52 -12.29 -2.53
C ARG A 20 -12.58 -13.01 -1.56
N SER A 21 -11.28 -12.95 -1.79
CA SER A 21 -10.25 -13.60 -0.96
C SER A 21 -10.02 -12.88 0.37
N ARG A 22 -10.32 -11.58 0.43
CA ARG A 22 -10.18 -10.71 1.61
C ARG A 22 -8.78 -10.72 2.24
N VAL A 23 -7.74 -10.94 1.45
CA VAL A 23 -6.38 -11.04 1.99
C VAL A 23 -5.89 -9.70 2.49
N MET A 24 -6.15 -8.63 1.74
CA MET A 24 -5.84 -7.29 2.19
C MET A 24 -6.50 -7.01 3.56
N THR A 25 -7.78 -7.35 3.71
CA THR A 25 -8.54 -7.11 4.94
C THR A 25 -8.11 -8.05 6.09
N ASN A 26 -7.79 -9.31 5.80
CA ASN A 26 -7.55 -10.31 6.83
C ASN A 26 -6.08 -10.49 7.19
N GLN A 27 -5.14 -10.09 6.34
CA GLN A 27 -3.70 -10.27 6.56
C GLN A 27 -2.96 -8.92 6.56
N VAL A 28 -3.08 -8.14 5.50
CA VAL A 28 -2.28 -6.91 5.32
C VAL A 28 -2.70 -5.82 6.31
N LEU A 29 -3.99 -5.53 6.40
CA LEU A 29 -4.49 -4.50 7.31
C LEU A 29 -4.24 -4.81 8.79
N PRO A 30 -4.53 -6.01 9.33
CA PRO A 30 -4.22 -6.32 10.71
C PRO A 30 -2.72 -6.28 11.00
N PHE A 31 -1.88 -6.76 10.09
CA PHE A 31 -0.42 -6.66 10.24
C PHE A 31 0.03 -5.20 10.33
N ALA A 32 -0.41 -4.36 9.40
CA ALA A 32 -0.06 -2.95 9.40
C ALA A 32 -0.58 -2.23 10.67
N ALA A 33 -1.83 -2.50 11.08
CA ALA A 33 -2.42 -1.93 12.27
C ALA A 33 -1.67 -2.35 13.55
N VAL A 34 -1.37 -3.63 13.71
CA VAL A 34 -0.59 -4.13 14.86
C VAL A 34 0.80 -3.50 14.89
N THR A 35 1.47 -3.39 13.74
CA THR A 35 2.77 -2.75 13.63
C THR A 35 2.71 -1.29 14.09
N MET A 36 1.73 -0.52 13.63
CA MET A 36 1.55 0.87 14.05
C MET A 36 1.24 1.00 15.54
N VAL A 37 0.38 0.14 16.08
CA VAL A 37 0.06 0.13 17.52
C VAL A 37 1.30 -0.20 18.36
N LEU A 38 2.09 -1.19 17.96
CA LEU A 38 3.34 -1.54 18.66
C LEU A 38 4.32 -0.36 18.69
N PHE A 39 4.49 0.35 17.59
CA PHE A 39 5.33 1.55 17.56
C PHE A 39 4.75 2.69 18.37
N ALA A 40 3.44 2.87 18.42
CA ALA A 40 2.80 3.83 19.28
C ALA A 40 3.19 3.59 20.75
N PHE A 41 3.03 2.37 21.24
CA PHE A 41 3.41 2.02 22.61
C PHE A 41 4.91 2.10 22.87
N ALA A 42 5.74 1.75 21.89
CA ALA A 42 7.19 1.75 22.05
C ALA A 42 7.82 3.15 22.12
N LEU A 43 7.21 4.13 21.44
CA LEU A 43 7.79 5.46 21.22
C LEU A 43 7.06 6.60 21.93
N ASP A 44 5.83 6.40 22.38
CA ASP A 44 4.98 7.45 22.98
C ASP A 44 5.54 8.02 24.29
N ALA A 45 6.38 7.27 25.01
CA ALA A 45 6.90 7.67 26.32
C ALA A 45 8.04 8.70 26.30
N LYS A 46 8.51 9.16 25.11
CA LYS A 46 9.71 10.02 25.02
C LYS A 46 9.42 11.28 24.20
N GLY A 47 9.38 12.42 24.90
CA GLY A 47 9.41 13.72 24.22
C GLY A 47 10.84 14.10 23.84
N VAL A 48 11.05 14.60 22.63
CA VAL A 48 12.31 15.20 22.18
C VAL A 48 12.14 16.69 22.05
N ARG A 49 13.06 17.45 22.65
CA ARG A 49 13.09 18.90 22.54
C ARG A 49 13.71 19.30 21.20
N SER A 50 12.97 20.03 20.39
CA SER A 50 13.48 20.57 19.13
C SER A 50 14.58 21.61 19.43
N PRO A 51 15.76 21.54 18.76
CA PRO A 51 16.83 22.50 18.98
C PRO A 51 16.50 23.92 18.48
N GLU A 52 15.57 24.04 17.51
CA GLU A 52 15.28 25.32 16.85
C GLU A 52 14.22 26.16 17.57
N ASP A 53 13.20 25.55 18.14
CA ASP A 53 12.03 26.27 18.72
C ASP A 53 11.77 25.90 20.20
N GLY A 54 12.53 24.98 20.77
CA GLY A 54 12.37 24.55 22.16
C GLY A 54 11.06 23.82 22.43
N GLN A 55 10.28 23.52 21.39
CA GLN A 55 9.03 22.76 21.51
C GLN A 55 9.35 21.28 21.78
N VAL A 56 8.54 20.65 22.64
CA VAL A 56 8.64 19.22 22.95
C VAL A 56 7.67 18.50 22.03
N SER A 57 8.19 17.88 20.96
CA SER A 57 7.44 16.97 20.11
C SER A 57 7.58 15.55 20.60
N SER A 58 6.55 14.73 20.43
CA SER A 58 6.68 13.29 20.72
C SER A 58 7.63 12.66 19.69
N VAL A 59 8.47 11.71 20.13
CA VAL A 59 9.31 10.94 19.19
C VAL A 59 8.45 10.28 18.13
N LEU A 60 7.26 9.85 18.52
CA LEU A 60 6.29 9.22 17.64
C LEU A 60 5.85 10.14 16.50
N GLU A 61 5.56 11.40 16.77
CA GLU A 61 5.20 12.40 15.76
C GLU A 61 6.33 12.63 14.76
N LEU A 62 7.58 12.70 15.24
CA LEU A 62 8.74 12.90 14.40
C LEU A 62 9.02 11.72 13.46
N VAL A 63 8.82 10.48 13.93
CA VAL A 63 9.09 9.27 13.15
C VAL A 63 7.86 8.73 12.40
N ALA A 64 6.68 9.28 12.65
CA ALA A 64 5.42 8.84 12.04
C ALA A 64 5.49 8.67 10.51
N PRO A 65 6.06 9.61 9.73
CA PRO A 65 6.18 9.45 8.28
C PRO A 65 6.99 8.21 7.90
N GLY A 66 8.10 7.96 8.60
CA GLY A 66 8.94 6.79 8.37
C GLY A 66 8.22 5.47 8.69
N LEU A 67 7.40 5.45 9.74
CA LEU A 67 6.62 4.27 10.12
C LEU A 67 5.52 3.96 9.11
N VAL A 68 4.84 4.98 8.59
CA VAL A 68 3.85 4.82 7.52
C VAL A 68 4.52 4.26 6.26
N TRP A 69 5.70 4.80 5.89
CA TRP A 69 6.49 4.29 4.78
C TRP A 69 6.88 2.83 4.95
N LEU A 70 7.36 2.46 6.12
CA LEU A 70 7.76 1.10 6.43
C LEU A 70 6.57 0.13 6.31
N ALA A 71 5.42 0.50 6.89
CA ALA A 71 4.20 -0.28 6.79
C ALA A 71 3.72 -0.44 5.34
N THR A 72 3.77 0.64 4.55
CA THR A 72 3.43 0.62 3.12
C THR A 72 4.36 -0.30 2.34
N LEU A 73 5.67 -0.22 2.58
CA LEU A 73 6.67 -1.02 1.88
C LEU A 73 6.51 -2.52 2.15
N PHE A 74 6.34 -2.92 3.40
CA PHE A 74 6.08 -4.32 3.74
C PHE A 74 4.76 -4.83 3.14
N SER A 75 3.73 -4.01 3.19
CA SER A 75 2.43 -4.34 2.60
C SER A 75 2.52 -4.50 1.08
N LEU A 76 3.28 -3.63 0.41
CA LEU A 76 3.54 -3.72 -1.03
C LEU A 76 4.22 -5.04 -1.38
N ILE A 77 5.26 -5.44 -0.64
CA ILE A 77 5.94 -6.73 -0.88
C ILE A 77 4.96 -7.89 -0.83
N VAL A 78 4.10 -7.94 0.18
CA VAL A 78 3.09 -9.00 0.33
C VAL A 78 2.08 -8.97 -0.82
N LEU A 79 1.59 -7.79 -1.19
CA LEU A 79 0.62 -7.63 -2.27
C LEU A 79 1.19 -8.03 -3.64
N VAL A 80 2.43 -7.61 -3.94
CA VAL A 80 3.11 -7.94 -5.20
C VAL A 80 3.35 -9.45 -5.30
N GLN A 81 3.92 -10.06 -4.27
CA GLN A 81 4.14 -11.51 -4.26
C GLN A 81 2.86 -12.28 -4.55
N ARG A 82 1.77 -11.89 -3.91
CA ARG A 82 0.48 -12.54 -4.10
C ARG A 82 -0.12 -12.30 -5.48
N ALA A 83 -0.02 -11.09 -6.02
CA ALA A 83 -0.59 -10.77 -7.34
C ALA A 83 -0.05 -11.65 -8.45
N PHE A 84 1.18 -12.14 -8.32
CA PHE A 84 1.81 -13.04 -9.27
C PHE A 84 1.69 -14.52 -8.89
N ALA A 85 1.69 -14.86 -7.60
CA ALA A 85 1.58 -16.24 -7.15
C ALA A 85 0.26 -16.91 -7.57
N VAL A 86 -0.86 -16.21 -7.41
CA VAL A 86 -2.19 -16.73 -7.79
C VAL A 86 -2.28 -17.16 -9.25
N GLU A 87 -1.59 -16.46 -10.16
CA GLU A 87 -1.62 -16.80 -11.58
C GLU A 87 -0.54 -17.81 -11.99
N ALA A 88 0.56 -17.87 -11.24
CA ALA A 88 1.60 -18.87 -11.47
C ALA A 88 1.09 -20.27 -11.10
N ASP A 89 0.38 -20.41 -9.99
CA ASP A 89 -0.14 -21.68 -9.49
C ASP A 89 -1.23 -22.26 -10.42
N ASP A 90 -2.08 -21.41 -11.00
CA ASP A 90 -3.20 -21.83 -11.86
C ASP A 90 -2.82 -21.92 -13.36
N GLY A 91 -1.58 -21.62 -13.75
CA GLY A 91 -1.15 -21.57 -15.16
C GLY A 91 -1.89 -20.48 -15.99
N ALA A 92 -2.54 -19.55 -15.33
CA ALA A 92 -3.38 -18.53 -15.97
C ALA A 92 -2.57 -17.58 -16.86
N LEU A 93 -1.30 -17.34 -16.53
CA LEU A 93 -0.39 -16.54 -17.37
C LEU A 93 -0.11 -17.21 -18.70
N ASP A 94 0.09 -18.52 -18.70
CA ASP A 94 0.34 -19.27 -19.93
C ASP A 94 -0.93 -19.34 -20.81
N ALA A 95 -2.09 -19.51 -20.19
CA ALA A 95 -3.36 -19.45 -20.89
C ALA A 95 -3.59 -18.07 -21.57
N LEU A 96 -3.25 -16.97 -20.91
CA LEU A 96 -3.32 -15.63 -21.47
C LEU A 96 -2.34 -15.43 -22.64
N ARG A 97 -1.14 -16.01 -22.54
CA ARG A 97 -0.14 -15.99 -23.63
C ARG A 97 -0.62 -16.77 -24.86
N VAL A 98 -1.15 -17.96 -24.64
CA VAL A 98 -1.70 -18.81 -25.71
C VAL A 98 -2.92 -18.14 -26.37
N ALA A 99 -3.72 -17.41 -25.61
CA ALA A 99 -4.83 -16.60 -26.13
C ALA A 99 -4.42 -15.35 -26.90
N GLY A 100 -3.09 -15.08 -27.02
CA GLY A 100 -2.57 -13.92 -27.78
C GLY A 100 -2.82 -12.57 -27.09
N VAL A 101 -2.98 -12.56 -25.78
CA VAL A 101 -3.17 -11.30 -25.04
C VAL A 101 -1.82 -10.56 -24.94
N ASP A 102 -1.83 -9.26 -25.24
CA ASP A 102 -0.64 -8.41 -25.19
C ASP A 102 -0.04 -8.41 -23.75
N PRO A 103 1.24 -8.84 -23.57
CA PRO A 103 1.89 -8.86 -22.25
C PRO A 103 1.92 -7.50 -21.57
N VAL A 104 2.03 -6.42 -22.35
CA VAL A 104 2.01 -5.04 -21.83
C VAL A 104 0.66 -4.71 -21.21
N ALA A 105 -0.43 -5.18 -21.81
CA ALA A 105 -1.77 -4.98 -21.26
C ALA A 105 -1.99 -5.80 -19.97
N ILE A 106 -1.38 -6.98 -19.85
CA ILE A 106 -1.41 -7.79 -18.63
C ILE A 106 -0.68 -7.06 -17.51
N TYR A 107 0.53 -6.58 -17.78
CA TYR A 107 1.33 -5.84 -16.80
C TYR A 107 0.57 -4.61 -16.28
N TRP A 108 0.09 -3.74 -17.16
CA TRP A 108 -0.64 -2.53 -16.77
C TRP A 108 -1.96 -2.83 -16.05
N GLY A 109 -2.62 -3.93 -16.38
CA GLY A 109 -3.83 -4.37 -15.68
C GLY A 109 -3.53 -4.72 -14.22
N LYS A 110 -2.45 -5.47 -13.97
CA LYS A 110 -1.99 -5.82 -12.63
C LYS A 110 -1.49 -4.61 -11.85
N ALA A 111 -0.66 -3.79 -12.49
CA ALA A 111 -0.16 -2.56 -11.89
C ALA A 111 -1.31 -1.66 -11.43
N LEU A 112 -2.34 -1.49 -12.24
CA LEU A 112 -3.52 -0.70 -11.87
C LEU A 112 -4.29 -1.33 -10.69
N ALA A 113 -4.43 -2.65 -10.64
CA ALA A 113 -5.08 -3.33 -9.52
C ALA A 113 -4.30 -3.13 -8.22
N LEU A 114 -2.97 -3.28 -8.26
CA LEU A 114 -2.08 -3.06 -7.13
C LEU A 114 -2.11 -1.60 -6.67
N ALA A 115 -2.09 -0.64 -7.60
CA ALA A 115 -2.17 0.78 -7.28
C ALA A 115 -3.46 1.13 -6.52
N VAL A 116 -4.59 0.58 -6.92
CA VAL A 116 -5.87 0.79 -6.20
C VAL A 116 -5.81 0.19 -4.79
N GLN A 117 -5.25 -1.01 -4.63
CA GLN A 117 -5.11 -1.66 -3.33
C GLN A 117 -4.18 -0.88 -2.40
N LEU A 118 -3.03 -0.43 -2.91
CA LEU A 118 -2.09 0.42 -2.17
C LEU A 118 -2.72 1.75 -1.77
N LEU A 119 -3.44 2.40 -2.65
CA LEU A 119 -4.11 3.66 -2.35
C LEU A 119 -5.11 3.50 -1.19
N VAL A 120 -5.89 2.43 -1.19
CA VAL A 120 -6.81 2.14 -0.07
C VAL A 120 -6.03 1.91 1.23
N LEU A 121 -4.93 1.15 1.17
CA LEU A 121 -4.07 0.90 2.32
C LEU A 121 -3.45 2.20 2.85
N GLU A 122 -2.88 3.02 1.98
CA GLU A 122 -2.24 4.29 2.36
C GLU A 122 -3.22 5.26 3.03
N VAL A 123 -4.44 5.36 2.51
CA VAL A 123 -5.50 6.17 3.15
C VAL A 123 -5.81 5.66 4.56
N LEU A 124 -5.91 4.34 4.74
CA LEU A 124 -6.15 3.74 6.05
C LEU A 124 -4.97 3.96 7.01
N LEU A 125 -3.73 3.80 6.54
CA LEU A 125 -2.53 4.06 7.33
C LEU A 125 -2.41 5.53 7.73
N LEU A 126 -2.74 6.46 6.84
CA LEU A 126 -2.80 7.88 7.13
C LEU A 126 -3.81 8.21 8.21
N ILE A 127 -5.03 7.69 8.10
CA ILE A 127 -6.06 7.87 9.13
C ILE A 127 -5.55 7.33 10.46
N THR A 128 -4.94 6.15 10.46
CA THR A 128 -4.35 5.55 11.67
C THR A 128 -3.23 6.40 12.25
N ALA A 129 -2.34 6.95 11.41
CA ALA A 129 -1.24 7.82 11.85
C ALA A 129 -1.76 9.12 12.48
N VAL A 130 -2.77 9.73 11.90
CA VAL A 130 -3.41 10.93 12.48
C VAL A 130 -4.06 10.60 13.82
N LEU A 131 -4.78 9.50 13.93
CA LEU A 131 -5.52 9.14 15.16
C LEU A 131 -4.60 8.64 16.28
N LEU A 132 -3.60 7.80 15.96
CA LEU A 132 -2.71 7.21 16.96
C LEU A 132 -1.52 8.11 17.30
N TYR A 133 -0.95 8.77 16.29
CA TYR A 133 0.32 9.48 16.44
C TYR A 133 0.14 10.99 16.57
N GLY A 134 -1.09 11.50 16.39
CA GLY A 134 -1.33 12.94 16.33
C GLY A 134 -0.61 13.61 15.14
N ALA A 135 -0.21 12.82 14.14
CA ALA A 135 0.60 13.29 13.04
C ALA A 135 -0.13 14.37 12.24
N SER A 136 0.53 15.50 12.07
CA SER A 136 0.07 16.52 11.11
C SER A 136 0.39 16.03 9.70
N VAL A 137 -0.59 16.09 8.79
CA VAL A 137 -0.37 15.73 7.38
C VAL A 137 0.05 16.98 6.61
N PRO A 138 1.34 17.22 6.42
CA PRO A 138 1.78 18.37 5.62
C PRO A 138 1.42 18.14 4.15
N PRO A 139 1.17 19.20 3.37
CA PRO A 139 0.85 19.06 1.94
C PRO A 139 1.92 18.28 1.16
N GLY A 140 3.19 18.35 1.58
CA GLY A 140 4.27 17.52 1.05
C GLY A 140 4.10 16.02 1.29
N GLY A 141 3.42 15.61 2.36
CA GLY A 141 3.12 14.21 2.64
C GLY A 141 2.14 13.61 1.63
N ILE A 142 1.18 14.38 1.15
CA ILE A 142 0.25 13.96 0.10
C ILE A 142 0.99 13.75 -1.23
N VAL A 143 1.93 14.64 -1.56
CA VAL A 143 2.78 14.49 -2.75
C VAL A 143 3.64 13.24 -2.65
N LEU A 144 4.19 12.98 -1.47
CA LEU A 144 5.01 11.79 -1.24
C LEU A 144 4.21 10.50 -1.41
N LEU A 145 2.97 10.45 -0.91
CA LEU A 145 2.03 9.35 -1.14
C LEU A 145 1.76 9.12 -2.62
N ALA A 146 1.48 10.19 -3.36
CA ALA A 146 1.27 10.10 -4.81
C ALA A 146 2.52 9.56 -5.54
N VAL A 147 3.71 9.99 -5.14
CA VAL A 147 4.98 9.50 -5.68
C VAL A 147 5.19 8.02 -5.37
N THR A 148 4.89 7.58 -4.14
CA THR A 148 4.99 6.16 -3.77
C THR A 148 4.06 5.31 -4.63
N LEU A 149 2.84 5.78 -4.83
CA LEU A 149 1.87 5.08 -5.66
C LEU A 149 2.36 4.92 -7.11
N VAL A 150 2.95 5.99 -7.67
CA VAL A 150 3.51 5.97 -9.03
C VAL A 150 4.74 5.08 -9.13
N LEU A 151 5.62 5.06 -8.13
CA LEU A 151 6.84 4.24 -8.13
C LEU A 151 6.55 2.75 -7.86
N ALA A 152 5.42 2.44 -7.21
CA ALA A 152 5.02 1.07 -6.89
C ALA A 152 4.29 0.38 -8.07
N THR A 153 3.86 1.13 -9.09
CA THR A 153 3.18 0.64 -10.30
C THR A 153 4.08 0.59 -11.50
#